data_331bd507066bb28e6632f117533e25cb
#
_entry.id   331bd507066bb28e6632f117533e25cb
#
_cell.length_a   1.000
_cell.length_b   1.000
_cell.length_c   1.000
_cell.angle_alpha   90.00
_cell.angle_beta   90.00
_cell.angle_gamma   90.00
#
_symmetry.space_group_name_H-M   'P 1'
#
loop_
_entity.id
_entity.type
_entity.pdbx_description
1 polymer ?
#
loop_
_entity_poly.entity_id
_entity_poly.type
_entity_poly.pdbx_seq_one_letter_code
_entity_poly.pdbx_strand_id
1 'polypeptide(L)'
;MLLFLCTISYGIEIAKTQNVILTSKVYDHLAYNRFFECFNSVVTGIDIQLRRKEDTNIYLVNGLSKSKEKVFTIKADDIIPEKMQYHALGTIEIGINEFLAIDGNLFYGTDIDKNNVPGAEFLQDDGKWSSINEKLGFAYSLYYYFPEENKIGKSFSIMANSIGTDNFVTRVNRHYIQRMQTAMGMSLFGRATKGGATVIYDLLKDHNSFTAESRIHSLYSEKGQQPDFIFVAGGINDFLTNETYGSKNFIRNAEIGTWVDDFGSLRNDGTFYEAYEYLMFQLKELYPKSKIVCLTPMKTYTTKGCYLHDPFINDYGINLEDFVNAEKDICNRMNIDVIDMFTLFPINQDNKYEITVDCLHPNDTGYAFIEKAIWDYLKQEKNSTGIRPVIKNKEKNNGKIYNLNGIMTNKKEGIYIVNRKKYIRN
;
A
#
# COMPACT_ATOMS: atom_id res chain seq x y z
N MET A 1 -8.94 49.17 10.00
CA MET A 1 -8.05 48.19 9.38
C MET A 1 -8.46 46.81 9.90
N LEU A 2 -9.45 46.17 9.23
CA LEU A 2 -9.94 44.85 9.58
C LEU A 2 -8.93 43.83 9.03
N LEU A 3 -8.25 43.14 9.92
CA LEU A 3 -7.51 41.93 9.56
C LEU A 3 -8.54 40.84 9.22
N PHE A 4 -8.67 40.51 7.96
CA PHE A 4 -9.27 39.24 7.53
C PHE A 4 -8.27 38.12 7.89
N LEU A 5 -8.47 37.47 9.03
CA LEU A 5 -7.92 36.16 9.28
C LEU A 5 -8.62 35.19 8.33
N CYS A 6 -7.95 34.86 7.24
CA CYS A 6 -8.34 33.76 6.37
C CYS A 6 -8.11 32.49 7.18
N THR A 7 -9.10 32.05 7.93
CA THR A 7 -9.11 30.70 8.50
C THR A 7 -9.31 29.76 7.33
N ILE A 8 -8.22 29.17 6.85
CA ILE A 8 -8.29 28.01 5.97
C ILE A 8 -8.97 26.93 6.81
N SER A 9 -10.23 26.68 6.50
CA SER A 9 -11.00 25.57 7.09
C SER A 9 -10.44 24.27 6.55
N TYR A 10 -9.41 23.77 7.18
CA TYR A 10 -9.05 22.36 7.01
C TYR A 10 -10.25 21.55 7.49
N GLY A 11 -10.75 20.64 6.64
CA GLY A 11 -11.78 19.71 7.05
C GLY A 11 -11.26 18.86 8.20
N ILE A 12 -11.63 19.20 9.43
CA ILE A 12 -11.25 18.41 10.61
C ILE A 12 -12.07 17.12 10.54
N GLU A 13 -11.37 16.00 10.37
CA GLU A 13 -11.97 14.69 10.47
C GLU A 13 -11.97 14.23 11.93
N ILE A 14 -12.99 13.47 12.31
CA ILE A 14 -13.10 12.91 13.65
C ILE A 14 -12.95 11.41 13.53
N ALA A 15 -11.81 10.89 13.96
CA ALA A 15 -11.64 9.47 14.16
C ALA A 15 -12.29 9.09 15.49
N LYS A 16 -13.55 8.70 15.46
CA LYS A 16 -14.20 8.16 16.65
C LYS A 16 -13.64 6.77 16.96
N THR A 17 -13.19 6.59 18.19
CA THR A 17 -13.04 5.27 18.75
C THR A 17 -14.42 4.74 19.12
N GLN A 18 -15.29 4.61 18.19
CA GLN A 18 -16.49 3.80 18.27
C GLN A 18 -17.51 4.09 19.37
N ASN A 19 -18.66 3.49 19.21
CA ASN A 19 -19.70 3.26 20.22
C ASN A 19 -19.22 2.21 21.25
N VAL A 20 -18.20 2.53 22.03
CA VAL A 20 -17.71 1.64 23.08
C VAL A 20 -18.63 1.74 24.28
N ILE A 21 -19.25 0.63 24.65
CA ILE A 21 -19.91 0.53 25.97
C ILE A 21 -18.81 0.45 27.02
N LEU A 22 -18.65 1.51 27.79
CA LEU A 22 -17.70 1.53 28.89
C LEU A 22 -18.07 0.48 29.92
N THR A 23 -17.10 -0.32 30.29
CA THR A 23 -17.22 -1.23 31.44
C THR A 23 -16.67 -0.51 32.65
N SER A 24 -17.03 -1.00 33.85
CA SER A 24 -16.44 -0.51 35.10
C SER A 24 -14.98 -0.93 35.30
N LYS A 25 -14.42 -1.64 34.34
CA LYS A 25 -13.03 -2.11 34.38
C LYS A 25 -12.07 -1.01 33.98
N VAL A 26 -10.94 -0.96 34.62
CA VAL A 26 -9.97 0.14 34.61
C VAL A 26 -8.61 -0.37 34.30
N TYR A 27 -7.85 0.47 33.62
CA TYR A 27 -6.47 0.19 33.27
C TYR A 27 -5.57 1.32 33.76
N ASP A 28 -4.53 0.96 34.52
CA ASP A 28 -3.56 1.92 35.09
C ASP A 28 -2.20 1.90 34.35
N HIS A 29 -2.14 1.32 33.18
CA HIS A 29 -0.92 1.22 32.37
C HIS A 29 -0.99 2.08 31.12
N LEU A 30 0.17 2.45 30.58
CA LEU A 30 0.25 3.10 29.28
C LEU A 30 -0.39 2.21 28.22
N ALA A 31 -1.36 2.74 27.49
CA ALA A 31 -2.14 1.95 26.54
C ALA A 31 -2.49 2.75 25.28
N TYR A 32 -2.62 2.06 24.18
CA TYR A 32 -3.11 2.63 22.92
C TYR A 32 -4.03 1.67 22.17
N ASN A 33 -4.89 2.24 21.35
CA ASN A 33 -5.68 1.47 20.39
C ASN A 33 -4.92 1.38 19.08
N ARG A 34 -4.69 0.20 18.53
CA ARG A 34 -4.03 -0.02 17.22
C ARG A 34 -4.74 0.61 16.03
N PHE A 35 -5.93 1.20 16.24
CA PHE A 35 -6.81 1.70 15.17
C PHE A 35 -6.45 3.03 14.58
N PHE A 36 -5.68 3.84 15.25
CA PHE A 36 -5.44 5.20 14.87
C PHE A 36 -4.12 5.39 14.13
N GLU A 37 -3.86 4.54 13.15
CA GLU A 37 -2.88 4.86 12.13
C GLU A 37 -3.47 5.92 11.19
N CYS A 38 -3.27 7.15 11.53
CA CYS A 38 -3.56 8.28 10.66
C CYS A 38 -2.26 8.81 10.06
N PHE A 39 -1.43 7.92 9.45
CA PHE A 39 -0.21 8.30 8.76
C PHE A 39 -0.42 9.54 7.86
N ASN A 40 0.52 10.47 7.88
CA ASN A 40 0.44 11.77 7.21
C ASN A 40 -0.67 12.70 7.71
N SER A 41 -1.22 12.45 8.89
CA SER A 41 -2.19 13.34 9.52
C SER A 41 -1.55 14.15 10.64
N VAL A 42 -2.24 15.21 11.02
CA VAL A 42 -1.95 16.02 12.20
C VAL A 42 -3.14 15.90 13.16
N VAL A 43 -2.88 15.39 14.35
CA VAL A 43 -3.88 15.32 15.42
C VAL A 43 -3.88 16.63 16.21
N THR A 44 -5.06 17.19 16.40
CA THR A 44 -5.26 18.51 17.05
C THR A 44 -5.97 18.43 18.38
N GLY A 45 -6.69 17.34 18.65
CA GLY A 45 -7.47 17.21 19.87
C GLY A 45 -7.92 15.78 20.13
N ILE A 46 -8.41 15.57 21.32
CA ILE A 46 -8.94 14.29 21.80
C ILE A 46 -10.19 14.51 22.66
N ASP A 47 -11.24 13.74 22.43
CA ASP A 47 -12.30 13.49 23.39
C ASP A 47 -11.95 12.26 24.19
N ILE A 48 -11.92 12.35 25.50
CA ILE A 48 -11.56 11.24 26.38
C ILE A 48 -12.31 11.29 27.71
N GLN A 49 -12.55 10.10 28.28
CA GLN A 49 -13.11 9.95 29.61
C GLN A 49 -12.02 9.42 30.54
N LEU A 50 -11.58 10.24 31.47
CA LEU A 50 -10.57 9.91 32.46
C LEU A 50 -11.21 9.60 33.82
N ARG A 51 -10.59 8.74 34.58
CA ARG A 51 -11.13 8.18 35.85
C ARG A 51 -10.90 9.08 37.05
N ARG A 52 -9.72 9.69 37.10
CA ARG A 52 -9.24 10.42 38.26
C ARG A 52 -8.74 11.80 37.86
N LYS A 53 -8.77 12.72 38.81
CA LYS A 53 -8.21 14.06 38.64
C LYS A 53 -6.70 14.03 38.91
N GLU A 54 -5.92 13.57 37.94
CA GLU A 54 -4.46 13.49 38.00
C GLU A 54 -3.86 13.80 36.63
N ASP A 55 -2.61 14.33 36.61
CA ASP A 55 -1.91 14.62 35.35
C ASP A 55 -1.84 13.34 34.51
N THR A 56 -2.37 13.40 33.27
CA THR A 56 -2.42 12.27 32.34
C THR A 56 -1.54 12.57 31.13
N ASN A 57 -0.53 11.73 30.89
CA ASN A 57 0.40 11.94 29.79
C ASN A 57 -0.08 11.21 28.53
N ILE A 58 0.16 11.87 27.40
CA ILE A 58 -0.03 11.32 26.07
C ILE A 58 1.33 11.13 25.42
N TYR A 59 1.55 9.95 24.86
CA TYR A 59 2.79 9.56 24.19
C TYR A 59 2.50 9.21 22.74
N LEU A 60 3.44 9.54 21.87
CA LEU A 60 3.55 8.96 20.53
C LEU A 60 4.33 7.66 20.65
N VAL A 61 3.75 6.55 20.21
CA VAL A 61 4.34 5.21 20.30
C VAL A 61 4.45 4.63 18.89
N ASN A 62 5.64 4.16 18.54
CA ASN A 62 5.82 3.38 17.32
C ASN A 62 5.44 1.92 17.56
N GLY A 63 4.48 1.41 16.80
CA GLY A 63 3.92 0.06 16.98
C GLY A 63 4.91 -1.08 16.73
N LEU A 64 5.94 -0.89 15.91
CA LEU A 64 6.96 -1.90 15.64
C LEU A 64 8.14 -1.81 16.61
N SER A 65 8.78 -0.64 16.70
CA SER A 65 9.96 -0.46 17.55
C SER A 65 9.62 -0.39 19.03
N LYS A 66 8.34 -0.15 19.36
CA LYS A 66 7.83 0.08 20.70
C LYS A 66 8.50 1.29 21.41
N SER A 67 9.19 2.13 20.66
CA SER A 67 9.67 3.41 21.17
C SER A 67 8.51 4.32 21.52
N LYS A 68 8.69 5.15 22.54
CA LYS A 68 7.68 6.11 23.01
C LYS A 68 8.28 7.47 23.28
N GLU A 69 7.54 8.52 22.93
CA GLU A 69 7.87 9.91 23.19
C GLU A 69 6.67 10.60 23.84
N LYS A 70 6.88 11.33 24.93
CA LYS A 70 5.80 12.11 25.54
C LYS A 70 5.55 13.37 24.71
N VAL A 71 4.35 13.53 24.19
CA VAL A 71 3.96 14.63 23.30
C VAL A 71 3.00 15.63 23.95
N PHE A 72 2.26 15.23 25.00
CA PHE A 72 1.33 16.10 25.69
C PHE A 72 1.07 15.67 27.13
N THR A 73 0.58 16.58 27.96
CA THR A 73 0.06 16.28 29.30
C THR A 73 -1.27 16.99 29.51
N ILE A 74 -2.34 16.25 29.74
CA ILE A 74 -3.61 16.77 30.24
C ILE A 74 -3.42 17.03 31.74
N LYS A 75 -3.58 18.27 32.16
CA LYS A 75 -3.40 18.65 33.56
C LYS A 75 -4.58 18.21 34.42
N ALA A 76 -4.29 17.82 35.65
CA ALA A 76 -5.31 17.40 36.61
C ALA A 76 -6.46 18.40 36.76
N ASP A 77 -6.14 19.70 36.71
CA ASP A 77 -7.15 20.76 36.85
C ASP A 77 -8.11 20.87 35.67
N ASP A 78 -7.73 20.35 34.50
CA ASP A 78 -8.53 20.31 33.29
C ASP A 78 -9.42 19.05 33.23
N ILE A 79 -9.37 18.16 34.24
CA ILE A 79 -10.04 16.88 34.23
C ILE A 79 -11.26 16.90 35.17
N ILE A 80 -12.42 16.58 34.61
CA ILE A 80 -13.61 16.23 35.38
C ILE A 80 -13.75 14.70 35.34
N PRO A 81 -13.50 14.00 36.46
CA PRO A 81 -13.54 12.55 36.49
C PRO A 81 -14.82 11.95 35.91
N GLU A 82 -14.69 10.83 35.22
CA GLU A 82 -15.79 10.04 34.68
C GLU A 82 -16.66 10.77 33.63
N LYS A 83 -16.19 11.92 33.13
CA LYS A 83 -16.90 12.69 32.11
C LYS A 83 -16.10 12.71 30.82
N MET A 84 -16.79 12.45 29.69
CA MET A 84 -16.19 12.65 28.37
C MET A 84 -15.89 14.13 28.15
N GLN A 85 -14.64 14.49 27.86
CA GLN A 85 -14.18 15.86 27.69
C GLN A 85 -13.26 15.99 26.49
N TYR A 86 -13.38 17.12 25.80
CA TYR A 86 -12.44 17.52 24.76
C TYR A 86 -11.21 18.18 25.37
N HIS A 87 -10.02 17.75 24.88
CA HIS A 87 -8.75 18.40 25.17
C HIS A 87 -8.03 18.74 23.88
N ALA A 88 -7.64 20.00 23.72
CA ALA A 88 -6.81 20.43 22.59
C ALA A 88 -5.37 19.97 22.81
N LEU A 89 -4.79 19.27 21.83
CA LEU A 89 -3.44 18.71 21.89
C LEU A 89 -2.39 19.55 21.17
N GLY A 90 -2.81 20.64 20.51
CA GLY A 90 -1.93 21.41 19.63
C GLY A 90 -1.83 20.76 18.25
N THR A 91 -0.62 20.49 17.79
CA THR A 91 -0.34 19.82 16.51
C THR A 91 0.61 18.67 16.74
N ILE A 92 0.11 17.44 16.62
CA ILE A 92 0.91 16.21 16.75
C ILE A 92 0.89 15.53 15.38
N GLU A 93 2.04 15.52 14.70
CA GLU A 93 2.21 14.79 13.44
C GLU A 93 2.28 13.29 13.72
N ILE A 94 1.55 12.51 12.94
CA ILE A 94 1.53 11.06 13.06
C ILE A 94 2.32 10.44 11.91
N GLY A 95 3.42 9.80 12.25
CA GLY A 95 4.24 9.02 11.32
C GLY A 95 3.66 7.64 11.02
N ILE A 96 4.39 6.90 10.22
CA ILE A 96 4.00 5.54 9.88
C ILE A 96 4.04 4.63 11.12
N ASN A 97 2.98 3.85 11.29
CA ASN A 97 2.84 2.91 12.41
C ASN A 97 3.01 3.58 13.79
N GLU A 98 2.58 4.85 13.90
CA GLU A 98 2.58 5.59 15.15
C GLU A 98 1.17 5.74 15.69
N PHE A 99 1.06 5.65 17.02
CA PHE A 99 -0.19 5.71 17.76
C PHE A 99 -0.07 6.66 18.93
N LEU A 100 -1.17 7.30 19.29
CA LEU A 100 -1.24 8.03 20.56
C LEU A 100 -1.58 7.07 21.68
N ALA A 101 -0.64 6.89 22.60
CA ALA A 101 -0.83 6.11 23.81
C ALA A 101 -1.09 7.04 25.01
N ILE A 102 -1.93 6.59 25.93
CA ILE A 102 -2.38 7.37 27.09
C ILE A 102 -1.94 6.66 28.35
N ASP A 103 -1.33 7.42 29.25
CA ASP A 103 -0.76 6.93 30.50
C ASP A 103 -1.85 6.76 31.56
N GLY A 104 -2.17 5.50 31.86
CA GLY A 104 -3.08 5.13 32.93
C GLY A 104 -4.45 5.82 32.89
N ASN A 105 -5.18 5.69 33.97
CA ASN A 105 -6.38 6.48 34.23
C ASN A 105 -7.53 6.32 33.20
N LEU A 106 -7.54 5.21 32.45
CA LEU A 106 -8.49 4.98 31.37
C LEU A 106 -9.61 4.01 31.75
N PHE A 107 -10.80 4.26 31.18
CA PHE A 107 -11.83 3.23 31.08
C PHE A 107 -11.69 2.47 29.77
N TYR A 108 -11.97 1.18 29.77
CA TYR A 108 -12.06 0.39 28.57
C TYR A 108 -13.43 -0.26 28.41
N GLY A 109 -13.76 -0.61 27.21
CA GLY A 109 -15.04 -1.19 26.89
C GLY A 109 -15.02 -2.06 25.64
N THR A 110 -16.16 -2.73 25.43
CA THR A 110 -16.42 -3.52 24.23
C THR A 110 -17.22 -2.72 23.22
N ASP A 111 -16.95 -2.90 21.93
CA ASP A 111 -17.76 -2.32 20.86
C ASP A 111 -19.15 -2.98 20.81
N ILE A 112 -20.16 -2.17 20.52
CA ILE A 112 -21.54 -2.62 20.30
C ILE A 112 -21.61 -3.43 18.99
N ASP A 113 -20.86 -3.03 17.97
CA ASP A 113 -20.73 -3.76 16.70
C ASP A 113 -19.64 -4.81 16.79
N LYS A 114 -19.99 -6.01 17.13
CA LYS A 114 -19.11 -7.17 17.43
C LYS A 114 -18.04 -7.52 16.38
N ASN A 115 -17.97 -6.82 15.25
CA ASN A 115 -17.11 -7.15 14.12
C ASN A 115 -15.91 -6.21 13.93
N ASN A 116 -15.73 -5.16 14.72
CA ASN A 116 -14.80 -4.10 14.44
C ASN A 116 -14.01 -3.57 15.64
N VAL A 117 -13.76 -4.40 16.66
CA VAL A 117 -12.95 -3.94 17.78
C VAL A 117 -11.48 -4.19 17.52
N PRO A 118 -10.71 -3.14 17.53
CA PRO A 118 -9.29 -3.20 17.45
C PRO A 118 -8.68 -3.70 18.75
N GLY A 119 -7.63 -4.46 18.59
CA GLY A 119 -6.79 -4.78 19.73
C GLY A 119 -6.21 -3.49 20.34
N ALA A 120 -6.44 -3.27 21.61
CA ALA A 120 -5.66 -2.33 22.38
C ALA A 120 -4.41 -3.02 22.91
N GLU A 121 -3.30 -2.32 22.92
CA GLU A 121 -2.07 -2.76 23.56
C GLU A 121 -1.79 -1.92 24.80
N PHE A 122 -1.17 -2.54 25.80
CA PHE A 122 -0.74 -1.87 27.00
C PHE A 122 0.67 -2.30 27.40
N LEU A 123 1.38 -1.38 28.03
CA LEU A 123 2.70 -1.63 28.58
C LEU A 123 2.59 -2.25 29.95
N GLN A 124 3.10 -3.47 30.12
CA GLN A 124 3.15 -4.15 31.43
C GLN A 124 4.28 -3.61 32.31
N ASP A 125 4.25 -3.93 33.60
CA ASP A 125 5.27 -3.54 34.57
C ASP A 125 6.67 -4.11 34.24
N ASP A 126 6.72 -5.24 33.51
CA ASP A 126 7.96 -5.85 33.03
C ASP A 126 8.54 -5.17 31.75
N GLY A 127 7.90 -4.10 31.30
CA GLY A 127 8.30 -3.35 30.10
C GLY A 127 7.86 -3.97 28.78
N LYS A 128 7.09 -5.05 28.80
CA LYS A 128 6.56 -5.68 27.58
C LYS A 128 5.18 -5.15 27.23
N TRP A 129 4.95 -5.03 25.92
CA TRP A 129 3.63 -4.74 25.40
C TRP A 129 2.81 -6.03 25.28
N SER A 130 1.57 -5.96 25.72
CA SER A 130 0.62 -7.07 25.65
C SER A 130 -0.70 -6.61 25.09
N SER A 131 -1.30 -7.42 24.22
CA SER A 131 -2.65 -7.17 23.73
C SER A 131 -3.65 -7.38 24.84
N ILE A 132 -4.51 -6.38 25.05
CA ILE A 132 -5.79 -6.59 25.72
C ILE A 132 -6.63 -7.38 24.72
N ASN A 133 -7.38 -8.36 25.12
CA ASN A 133 -8.23 -9.17 24.24
C ASN A 133 -8.68 -8.40 22.99
N GLU A 134 -8.62 -9.01 21.81
CA GLU A 134 -8.88 -8.40 20.49
C GLU A 134 -10.20 -7.63 20.36
N LYS A 135 -11.09 -7.76 21.34
CA LYS A 135 -12.42 -7.12 21.38
C LYS A 135 -12.54 -5.98 22.39
N LEU A 136 -11.46 -5.56 23.01
CA LEU A 136 -11.46 -4.50 24.02
C LEU A 136 -10.61 -3.32 23.56
N GLY A 137 -11.13 -2.12 23.71
CA GLY A 137 -10.45 -0.87 23.40
C GLY A 137 -10.79 0.24 24.40
N PHE A 138 -10.05 1.33 24.33
CA PHE A 138 -10.29 2.51 25.15
C PHE A 138 -11.24 3.47 24.47
N ALA A 139 -12.07 4.16 25.22
CA ALA A 139 -13.02 5.13 24.70
C ALA A 139 -12.36 6.51 24.58
N TYR A 140 -11.92 6.85 23.40
CA TYR A 140 -11.54 8.21 23.03
C TYR A 140 -11.79 8.47 21.54
N SER A 141 -11.91 9.73 21.12
CA SER A 141 -11.98 10.14 19.72
C SER A 141 -10.88 11.12 19.41
N LEU A 142 -10.24 10.99 18.27
CA LEU A 142 -9.20 11.90 17.81
C LEU A 142 -9.75 12.87 16.78
N TYR A 143 -9.37 14.15 16.89
CA TYR A 143 -9.60 15.19 15.89
C TYR A 143 -8.32 15.37 15.10
N TYR A 144 -8.39 15.15 13.79
CA TYR A 144 -7.21 15.19 12.91
C TYR A 144 -7.56 15.75 11.53
N TYR A 145 -6.54 16.14 10.79
CA TYR A 145 -6.65 16.53 9.40
C TYR A 145 -5.44 16.04 8.59
N PHE A 146 -5.61 15.96 7.29
CA PHE A 146 -4.51 15.72 6.36
C PHE A 146 -4.04 17.07 5.80
N PRO A 147 -2.75 17.46 6.00
CA PRO A 147 -2.21 18.71 5.49
C PRO A 147 -2.33 18.80 3.97
N GLU A 148 -2.71 19.99 3.45
CA GLU A 148 -2.87 20.22 2.01
C GLU A 148 -1.58 20.00 1.22
N GLU A 149 -0.42 20.31 1.81
CA GLU A 149 0.89 20.05 1.23
C GLU A 149 1.17 18.57 0.98
N ASN A 150 0.48 17.67 1.70
CA ASN A 150 0.57 16.22 1.52
C ASN A 150 -0.31 15.71 0.39
N LYS A 151 -1.23 16.52 -0.13
CA LYS A 151 -2.11 16.12 -1.22
C LYS A 151 -1.37 16.12 -2.56
N ILE A 152 -1.58 15.08 -3.31
CA ILE A 152 -1.03 14.88 -4.66
C ILE A 152 -1.99 15.46 -5.72
N GLY A 153 -3.31 15.27 -5.52
CA GLY A 153 -4.35 15.83 -6.39
C GLY A 153 -4.37 15.30 -7.82
N LYS A 154 -3.88 14.07 -8.03
CA LYS A 154 -3.79 13.38 -9.32
C LYS A 154 -4.76 12.21 -9.39
N SER A 155 -5.04 11.72 -10.59
CA SER A 155 -5.82 10.49 -10.79
C SER A 155 -4.91 9.27 -10.86
N PHE A 156 -5.45 8.12 -10.44
CA PHE A 156 -4.75 6.86 -10.55
C PHE A 156 -5.67 5.70 -10.87
N SER A 157 -5.09 4.66 -11.42
CA SER A 157 -5.69 3.33 -11.53
C SER A 157 -4.72 2.30 -10.98
N ILE A 158 -5.27 1.17 -10.56
CA ILE A 158 -4.47 0.09 -9.99
C ILE A 158 -4.83 -1.25 -10.58
N MET A 159 -3.81 -2.02 -10.92
CA MET A 159 -3.90 -3.42 -11.28
C MET A 159 -3.11 -4.23 -10.27
N ALA A 160 -3.80 -5.09 -9.48
CA ALA A 160 -3.16 -5.84 -8.42
C ALA A 160 -3.79 -7.22 -8.22
N ASN A 161 -3.08 -8.08 -7.49
CA ASN A 161 -3.55 -9.37 -7.02
C ASN A 161 -4.41 -9.25 -5.74
N SER A 162 -4.40 -10.28 -4.87
CA SER A 162 -5.12 -10.28 -3.58
C SER A 162 -4.72 -9.13 -2.65
N ILE A 163 -3.49 -8.64 -2.74
CA ILE A 163 -3.00 -7.52 -1.93
C ILE A 163 -3.72 -6.21 -2.29
N GLY A 164 -4.28 -6.10 -3.48
CA GLY A 164 -5.14 -4.98 -3.89
C GLY A 164 -6.62 -5.15 -3.52
N THR A 165 -7.04 -6.27 -2.93
CA THR A 165 -8.43 -6.50 -2.49
C THR A 165 -8.63 -6.06 -1.04
N ASP A 166 -9.88 -5.79 -0.66
CA ASP A 166 -10.20 -5.34 0.70
C ASP A 166 -10.34 -6.48 1.72
N ASN A 167 -9.93 -7.70 1.36
CA ASN A 167 -10.18 -8.91 2.16
C ASN A 167 -9.34 -9.00 3.45
N PHE A 168 -8.23 -8.26 3.53
CA PHE A 168 -7.22 -8.41 4.59
C PHE A 168 -7.11 -7.19 5.51
N VAL A 169 -8.01 -6.22 5.35
CA VAL A 169 -8.10 -5.06 6.23
C VAL A 169 -9.26 -5.20 7.20
N THR A 170 -9.10 -4.66 8.39
CA THR A 170 -10.20 -4.62 9.36
C THR A 170 -11.29 -3.63 8.94
N ARG A 171 -10.90 -2.59 8.17
CA ARG A 171 -11.81 -1.60 7.57
C ARG A 171 -11.28 -1.16 6.21
N VAL A 172 -12.18 -0.93 5.26
CA VAL A 172 -11.83 -0.50 3.90
C VAL A 172 -11.00 0.79 3.88
N ASN A 173 -11.28 1.73 4.78
CA ASN A 173 -10.51 2.98 4.90
C ASN A 173 -9.05 2.80 5.37
N ARG A 174 -8.65 1.59 5.77
CA ARG A 174 -7.28 1.24 6.12
C ARG A 174 -6.49 0.70 4.93
N HIS A 175 -7.17 0.33 3.87
CA HIS A 175 -6.52 -0.16 2.67
C HIS A 175 -5.77 0.97 1.95
N TYR A 176 -4.54 0.71 1.49
CA TYR A 176 -3.70 1.74 0.85
C TYR A 176 -4.38 2.43 -0.34
N ILE A 177 -5.20 1.73 -1.13
CA ILE A 177 -5.96 2.32 -2.24
C ILE A 177 -6.94 3.40 -1.73
N GLN A 178 -7.66 3.10 -0.65
CA GLN A 178 -8.57 4.07 -0.04
C GLN A 178 -7.80 5.23 0.61
N ARG A 179 -6.64 4.95 1.19
CA ARG A 179 -5.76 5.96 1.78
C ARG A 179 -5.17 6.89 0.73
N MET A 180 -4.83 6.39 -0.46
CA MET A 180 -4.44 7.25 -1.59
C MET A 180 -5.53 8.26 -1.94
N GLN A 181 -6.80 7.88 -1.85
CA GLN A 181 -7.92 8.80 -2.10
C GLN A 181 -8.08 9.81 -0.95
N THR A 182 -8.09 9.37 0.29
CA THR A 182 -8.39 10.22 1.46
C THR A 182 -7.19 11.07 1.89
N ALA A 183 -6.05 10.44 2.16
CA ALA A 183 -4.86 11.14 2.67
C ALA A 183 -4.08 11.88 1.59
N MET A 184 -3.99 11.31 0.38
CA MET A 184 -3.25 11.93 -0.72
C MET A 184 -4.13 12.73 -1.68
N GLY A 185 -5.46 12.76 -1.47
CA GLY A 185 -6.41 13.50 -2.31
C GLY A 185 -6.41 13.05 -3.77
N MET A 186 -6.13 11.77 -4.04
CA MET A 186 -6.08 11.24 -5.39
C MET A 186 -7.44 10.71 -5.84
N SER A 187 -7.72 10.76 -7.14
CA SER A 187 -8.95 10.24 -7.73
C SER A 187 -8.72 8.85 -8.31
N LEU A 188 -9.42 7.84 -7.80
CA LEU A 188 -9.37 6.49 -8.36
C LEU A 188 -10.22 6.42 -9.65
N PHE A 189 -9.62 5.99 -10.77
CA PHE A 189 -10.31 5.80 -12.03
C PHE A 189 -10.68 4.34 -12.25
N GLY A 190 -9.72 3.43 -12.25
CA GLY A 190 -9.95 2.01 -12.43
C GLY A 190 -9.29 1.15 -11.35
N ARG A 191 -9.96 0.07 -10.95
CA ARG A 191 -9.47 -0.89 -9.98
C ARG A 191 -9.59 -2.31 -10.51
N ALA A 192 -8.51 -2.83 -11.09
CA ALA A 192 -8.39 -4.18 -11.62
C ALA A 192 -7.71 -5.11 -10.60
N THR A 193 -8.35 -5.36 -9.46
CA THR A 193 -7.80 -6.18 -8.37
C THR A 193 -8.47 -7.54 -8.30
N LYS A 194 -7.69 -8.63 -8.15
CA LYS A 194 -8.23 -9.98 -8.10
C LYS A 194 -7.34 -10.93 -7.29
N GLY A 195 -7.93 -11.62 -6.32
CA GLY A 195 -7.25 -12.65 -5.55
C GLY A 195 -6.71 -13.78 -6.44
N GLY A 196 -5.45 -14.20 -6.19
CA GLY A 196 -4.80 -15.27 -6.93
C GLY A 196 -4.41 -14.92 -8.38
N ALA A 197 -4.50 -13.67 -8.80
CA ALA A 197 -4.14 -13.26 -10.16
C ALA A 197 -2.64 -13.42 -10.42
N THR A 198 -2.31 -14.06 -11.53
CA THR A 198 -0.97 -14.22 -12.08
C THR A 198 -0.72 -13.21 -13.20
N VAL A 199 0.52 -12.88 -13.48
CA VAL A 199 0.90 -12.10 -14.67
C VAL A 199 0.76 -12.97 -15.91
N ILE A 200 1.34 -14.17 -15.86
CA ILE A 200 1.20 -15.17 -16.93
C ILE A 200 -0.29 -15.51 -17.11
N TYR A 201 -0.74 -15.49 -18.35
CA TYR A 201 -2.11 -15.82 -18.69
C TYR A 201 -2.42 -17.29 -18.40
N ASP A 202 -3.49 -17.54 -17.66
CA ASP A 202 -3.96 -18.89 -17.32
C ASP A 202 -5.30 -19.13 -17.99
N LEU A 203 -5.33 -20.02 -18.98
CA LEU A 203 -6.52 -20.40 -19.74
C LEU A 203 -7.66 -20.92 -18.84
N LEU A 204 -7.34 -21.53 -17.70
CA LEU A 204 -8.34 -22.02 -16.75
C LEU A 204 -8.97 -20.89 -15.92
N LYS A 205 -8.38 -19.71 -15.96
CA LYS A 205 -8.76 -18.53 -15.16
C LYS A 205 -8.92 -17.26 -15.96
N ASP A 206 -9.22 -17.37 -17.22
CA ASP A 206 -9.37 -16.39 -18.29
C ASP A 206 -9.42 -14.91 -17.84
N HIS A 207 -10.25 -14.57 -16.85
CA HIS A 207 -10.42 -13.21 -16.36
C HIS A 207 -9.54 -12.83 -15.16
N ASN A 208 -8.69 -13.72 -14.67
CA ASN A 208 -7.90 -13.48 -13.45
C ASN A 208 -6.46 -13.04 -13.72
N SER A 209 -5.91 -13.35 -14.89
CA SER A 209 -4.53 -12.93 -15.21
C SER A 209 -4.42 -11.42 -15.43
N PHE A 210 -3.27 -10.83 -15.09
CA PHE A 210 -2.99 -9.42 -15.36
C PHE A 210 -3.04 -9.12 -16.86
N THR A 211 -2.63 -10.08 -17.67
CA THR A 211 -2.61 -9.98 -19.14
C THR A 211 -3.96 -10.22 -19.80
N ALA A 212 -5.03 -10.48 -19.03
CA ALA A 212 -6.37 -10.57 -19.55
C ALA A 212 -6.83 -9.21 -20.11
N GLU A 213 -7.32 -9.18 -21.34
CA GLU A 213 -7.71 -7.96 -22.06
C GLU A 213 -8.74 -7.13 -21.26
N SER A 214 -9.74 -7.79 -20.67
CA SER A 214 -10.77 -7.15 -19.86
C SER A 214 -10.20 -6.38 -18.67
N ARG A 215 -9.12 -6.88 -18.06
CA ARG A 215 -8.45 -6.21 -16.94
C ARG A 215 -7.59 -5.04 -17.41
N ILE A 216 -6.85 -5.22 -18.51
CA ILE A 216 -6.05 -4.14 -19.10
C ILE A 216 -6.95 -2.96 -19.46
N HIS A 217 -8.12 -3.23 -20.09
CA HIS A 217 -9.06 -2.17 -20.50
C HIS A 217 -9.87 -1.56 -19.34
N SER A 218 -9.89 -2.14 -18.15
CA SER A 218 -10.67 -1.64 -17.02
C SER A 218 -10.02 -0.50 -16.22
N LEU A 219 -8.90 0.05 -16.69
CA LEU A 219 -8.14 1.09 -15.98
C LEU A 219 -8.54 2.53 -16.38
N TYR A 220 -9.46 2.70 -17.32
CA TYR A 220 -10.05 4.00 -17.62
C TYR A 220 -11.06 4.43 -16.54
N SER A 221 -11.29 5.74 -16.42
CA SER A 221 -12.43 6.24 -15.66
C SER A 221 -13.75 5.81 -16.33
N GLU A 222 -14.86 5.90 -15.60
CA GLU A 222 -16.21 5.69 -16.16
C GLU A 222 -16.51 6.57 -17.39
N LYS A 223 -15.81 7.70 -17.50
CA LYS A 223 -15.92 8.63 -18.65
C LYS A 223 -14.87 8.38 -19.74
N GLY A 224 -14.15 7.27 -19.69
CA GLY A 224 -13.10 6.91 -20.64
C GLY A 224 -11.82 7.74 -20.56
N GLN A 225 -11.57 8.43 -19.43
CA GLN A 225 -10.36 9.21 -19.22
C GLN A 225 -9.20 8.31 -18.76
N GLN A 226 -8.01 8.57 -19.28
CA GLN A 226 -6.79 7.90 -18.79
C GLN A 226 -6.38 8.49 -17.44
N PRO A 227 -5.94 7.66 -16.48
CA PRO A 227 -5.41 8.16 -15.20
C PRO A 227 -4.04 8.83 -15.39
N ASP A 228 -3.65 9.69 -14.45
CA ASP A 228 -2.27 10.22 -14.42
C ASP A 228 -1.26 9.10 -14.10
N PHE A 229 -1.62 8.16 -13.21
CA PHE A 229 -0.77 7.04 -12.80
C PHE A 229 -1.50 5.71 -12.93
N ILE A 230 -0.76 4.67 -13.36
CA ILE A 230 -1.20 3.26 -13.29
C ILE A 230 -0.19 2.52 -12.42
N PHE A 231 -0.64 2.06 -11.26
CA PHE A 231 0.15 1.21 -10.39
C PHE A 231 -0.10 -0.26 -10.70
N VAL A 232 0.97 -1.03 -10.90
CA VAL A 232 0.91 -2.48 -11.19
C VAL A 232 1.63 -3.24 -10.10
N ALA A 233 0.93 -4.12 -9.38
CA ALA A 233 1.46 -4.91 -8.28
C ALA A 233 1.15 -6.39 -8.49
N GLY A 234 2.02 -7.09 -9.22
CA GLY A 234 1.86 -8.49 -9.64
C GLY A 234 3.05 -9.37 -9.27
N GLY A 235 3.15 -10.57 -9.88
CA GLY A 235 4.31 -11.47 -9.81
C GLY A 235 4.34 -12.45 -8.63
N ILE A 236 3.75 -12.11 -7.48
CA ILE A 236 3.81 -13.01 -6.31
C ILE A 236 3.07 -14.33 -6.55
N ASN A 237 1.95 -14.35 -7.27
CA ASN A 237 1.21 -15.57 -7.53
C ASN A 237 1.87 -16.43 -8.61
N ASP A 238 2.69 -15.84 -9.47
CA ASP A 238 3.53 -16.55 -10.42
C ASP A 238 4.66 -17.29 -9.70
N PHE A 239 5.23 -16.68 -8.65
CA PHE A 239 6.17 -17.30 -7.74
C PHE A 239 5.53 -18.42 -6.89
N LEU A 240 4.28 -18.23 -6.41
CA LEU A 240 3.53 -19.17 -5.59
C LEU A 240 3.04 -20.35 -6.43
N THR A 241 3.92 -21.21 -6.84
CA THR A 241 3.57 -22.46 -7.52
C THR A 241 2.86 -23.42 -6.57
N ASN A 242 1.93 -24.21 -7.06
CA ASN A 242 0.77 -24.52 -6.30
C ASN A 242 0.45 -25.99 -6.09
N GLU A 243 1.26 -26.71 -5.37
CA GLU A 243 0.76 -27.92 -4.74
C GLU A 243 0.13 -27.69 -3.36
N THR A 244 0.53 -26.65 -2.68
CA THR A 244 0.17 -26.38 -1.27
C THR A 244 -1.26 -25.91 -1.09
N TYR A 245 -1.85 -25.22 -2.06
CA TYR A 245 -3.23 -24.69 -1.94
C TYR A 245 -4.33 -25.69 -2.33
N GLY A 246 -3.97 -26.91 -2.72
CA GLY A 246 -4.97 -27.93 -3.11
C GLY A 246 -5.89 -27.49 -4.25
N SER A 247 -5.69 -26.33 -4.81
CA SER A 247 -6.48 -25.79 -5.90
C SER A 247 -5.76 -26.01 -7.22
N LYS A 248 -6.40 -26.69 -8.13
CA LYS A 248 -5.95 -26.94 -9.51
C LYS A 248 -5.76 -25.66 -10.34
N ASN A 249 -5.54 -24.54 -9.70
CA ASN A 249 -5.86 -23.23 -10.23
C ASN A 249 -4.67 -22.27 -10.37
N PHE A 250 -3.43 -22.70 -10.18
CA PHE A 250 -2.26 -21.88 -10.42
C PHE A 250 -1.41 -22.45 -11.54
N ILE A 251 -0.68 -21.58 -12.23
CA ILE A 251 0.29 -21.98 -13.23
C ILE A 251 1.35 -22.78 -12.51
N ARG A 252 1.52 -24.04 -12.90
CA ARG A 252 2.63 -24.86 -12.41
C ARG A 252 3.87 -24.44 -13.17
N ASN A 253 4.98 -24.22 -12.45
CA ASN A 253 6.30 -23.90 -13.02
C ASN A 253 6.28 -22.65 -13.90
N ALA A 254 6.03 -21.49 -13.33
CA ALA A 254 6.28 -20.25 -14.04
C ALA A 254 7.79 -20.14 -14.32
N GLU A 255 8.21 -20.46 -15.54
CA GLU A 255 9.58 -20.22 -15.97
C GLU A 255 9.82 -18.71 -16.01
N ILE A 256 10.96 -18.29 -15.45
CA ILE A 256 11.33 -16.87 -15.46
C ILE A 256 11.54 -16.36 -16.89
N GLY A 257 12.27 -17.12 -17.71
CA GLY A 257 12.61 -16.71 -19.05
C GLY A 257 13.65 -15.60 -19.12
N THR A 258 13.71 -14.91 -20.23
CA THR A 258 14.61 -13.78 -20.47
C THR A 258 13.91 -12.73 -21.35
N TRP A 259 14.48 -11.54 -21.38
CA TRP A 259 14.03 -10.46 -22.24
C TRP A 259 13.87 -10.87 -23.73
N VAL A 260 12.75 -10.49 -24.33
CA VAL A 260 12.44 -10.73 -25.73
C VAL A 260 12.53 -9.41 -26.52
N ASP A 261 13.44 -9.36 -27.51
CA ASP A 261 13.63 -8.14 -28.32
C ASP A 261 12.50 -7.86 -29.30
N ASP A 262 11.73 -8.89 -29.68
CA ASP A 262 10.64 -8.80 -30.65
C ASP A 262 9.28 -8.74 -29.94
N PHE A 263 8.77 -7.53 -29.75
CA PHE A 263 7.46 -7.32 -29.12
C PHE A 263 6.28 -7.95 -29.89
N GLY A 264 6.45 -8.24 -31.17
CA GLY A 264 5.42 -8.93 -31.96
C GLY A 264 5.32 -10.42 -31.70
N SER A 265 6.35 -11.01 -31.06
CA SER A 265 6.39 -12.43 -30.67
C SER A 265 6.04 -12.67 -29.20
N LEU A 266 5.79 -11.60 -28.43
CA LEU A 266 5.49 -11.72 -27.01
C LEU A 266 4.22 -12.53 -26.78
N ARG A 267 4.30 -13.46 -25.86
CA ARG A 267 3.18 -14.32 -25.45
C ARG A 267 2.78 -13.98 -24.02
N ASN A 268 1.49 -13.81 -23.81
CA ASN A 268 0.96 -13.60 -22.46
C ASN A 268 0.86 -14.89 -21.62
N ASP A 269 0.98 -16.07 -22.29
CA ASP A 269 0.97 -17.40 -21.70
C ASP A 269 2.33 -18.11 -21.74
N GLY A 270 3.41 -17.36 -22.09
CA GLY A 270 4.77 -17.85 -22.13
C GLY A 270 5.50 -17.80 -20.79
N THR A 271 6.78 -17.44 -20.80
CA THR A 271 7.57 -17.22 -19.59
C THR A 271 7.11 -15.98 -18.84
N PHE A 272 7.56 -15.80 -17.59
CA PHE A 272 7.25 -14.61 -16.82
C PHE A 272 7.75 -13.32 -17.50
N TYR A 273 8.97 -13.36 -18.09
CA TYR A 273 9.49 -12.24 -18.87
C TYR A 273 8.55 -11.88 -20.02
N GLU A 274 8.17 -12.85 -20.86
CA GLU A 274 7.28 -12.60 -22.01
C GLU A 274 5.94 -12.00 -21.58
N ALA A 275 5.32 -12.58 -20.54
CA ALA A 275 4.01 -12.13 -20.07
C ALA A 275 4.09 -10.73 -19.44
N TYR A 276 5.13 -10.44 -18.63
CA TYR A 276 5.29 -9.13 -18.01
C TYR A 276 5.66 -8.04 -19.04
N GLU A 277 6.51 -8.35 -20.00
CA GLU A 277 6.80 -7.48 -21.14
C GLU A 277 5.54 -7.20 -21.96
N TYR A 278 4.77 -8.24 -22.27
CA TYR A 278 3.47 -8.11 -22.95
C TYR A 278 2.56 -7.14 -22.19
N LEU A 279 2.38 -7.35 -20.88
CA LEU A 279 1.55 -6.49 -20.03
C LEU A 279 2.01 -5.04 -20.10
N MET A 280 3.29 -4.79 -19.88
CA MET A 280 3.84 -3.43 -19.87
C MET A 280 3.74 -2.76 -21.24
N PHE A 281 3.95 -3.52 -22.32
CA PHE A 281 3.77 -3.04 -23.68
C PHE A 281 2.31 -2.64 -23.94
N GLN A 282 1.34 -3.50 -23.60
CA GLN A 282 -0.08 -3.21 -23.76
C GLN A 282 -0.52 -1.98 -22.97
N LEU A 283 -0.08 -1.86 -21.71
CA LEU A 283 -0.40 -0.70 -20.89
C LEU A 283 0.17 0.60 -21.49
N LYS A 284 1.38 0.58 -22.04
CA LYS A 284 1.97 1.77 -22.66
C LYS A 284 1.27 2.17 -23.96
N GLU A 285 0.81 1.20 -24.75
CA GLU A 285 0.06 1.47 -25.99
C GLU A 285 -1.34 2.01 -25.68
N LEU A 286 -2.05 1.43 -24.73
CA LEU A 286 -3.42 1.82 -24.40
C LEU A 286 -3.50 3.11 -23.56
N TYR A 287 -2.49 3.34 -22.72
CA TYR A 287 -2.46 4.48 -21.79
C TYR A 287 -1.25 5.38 -22.00
N PRO A 288 -1.05 5.93 -23.21
CA PRO A 288 0.16 6.69 -23.55
C PRO A 288 0.34 7.98 -22.75
N LYS A 289 -0.70 8.46 -22.08
CA LYS A 289 -0.66 9.66 -21.23
C LYS A 289 -0.44 9.33 -19.75
N SER A 290 -0.59 8.07 -19.37
CA SER A 290 -0.44 7.62 -17.99
C SER A 290 1.01 7.28 -17.69
N LYS A 291 1.44 7.58 -16.48
CA LYS A 291 2.71 7.10 -15.94
C LYS A 291 2.48 5.74 -15.29
N ILE A 292 3.11 4.72 -15.85
CA ILE A 292 3.06 3.36 -15.30
C ILE A 292 4.13 3.24 -14.21
N VAL A 293 3.77 2.65 -13.08
CA VAL A 293 4.63 2.43 -11.92
C VAL A 293 4.47 0.99 -11.47
N CYS A 294 5.55 0.24 -11.47
CA CYS A 294 5.60 -1.13 -10.97
C CYS A 294 5.82 -1.12 -9.45
N LEU A 295 5.04 -1.89 -8.71
CA LEU A 295 5.32 -2.27 -7.33
C LEU A 295 5.78 -3.73 -7.34
N THR A 296 7.05 -3.98 -7.03
CA THR A 296 7.57 -5.36 -7.01
C THR A 296 6.89 -6.20 -5.92
N PRO A 297 6.88 -7.53 -6.03
CA PRO A 297 6.45 -8.40 -4.96
C PRO A 297 7.18 -8.08 -3.65
N MET A 298 6.44 -8.14 -2.53
CA MET A 298 7.02 -8.01 -1.19
C MET A 298 7.66 -9.33 -0.77
N LYS A 299 8.63 -9.25 0.14
CA LYS A 299 9.14 -10.45 0.84
C LYS A 299 7.98 -11.18 1.53
N THR A 300 8.08 -12.50 1.57
CA THR A 300 7.14 -13.37 2.27
C THR A 300 7.90 -14.27 3.23
N TYR A 301 7.25 -14.73 4.29
CA TYR A 301 7.88 -15.63 5.26
C TYR A 301 7.01 -16.84 5.51
N THR A 302 7.64 -18.01 5.55
CA THR A 302 6.96 -19.23 5.91
C THR A 302 7.06 -19.50 7.40
N THR A 303 6.01 -20.10 7.94
CA THR A 303 6.03 -20.77 9.24
C THR A 303 5.12 -21.99 9.15
N LYS A 304 5.18 -22.85 10.18
CA LYS A 304 4.18 -23.90 10.35
C LYS A 304 2.80 -23.26 10.39
N GLY A 305 2.02 -23.42 9.32
CA GLY A 305 0.70 -22.78 9.16
C GLY A 305 0.65 -21.62 8.15
N CYS A 306 1.77 -21.10 7.69
CA CYS A 306 1.84 -20.28 6.49
C CYS A 306 2.00 -21.19 5.27
N TYR A 307 1.46 -20.75 4.15
CA TYR A 307 1.34 -21.54 2.92
C TYR A 307 2.62 -21.66 2.10
N LEU A 308 3.74 -21.13 2.56
CA LEU A 308 5.00 -21.09 1.83
C LEU A 308 6.05 -21.93 2.57
N HIS A 309 6.83 -22.72 1.85
CA HIS A 309 7.77 -23.67 2.44
C HIS A 309 9.02 -23.00 2.97
N ASP A 310 9.66 -22.16 2.16
CA ASP A 310 10.84 -21.39 2.54
C ASP A 310 10.67 -19.91 2.17
N PRO A 311 11.18 -18.98 3.00
CA PRO A 311 11.23 -17.57 2.63
C PRO A 311 11.98 -17.42 1.32
N PHE A 312 11.34 -16.81 0.31
CA PHE A 312 11.92 -16.47 -0.99
C PHE A 312 12.20 -17.63 -1.96
N ILE A 313 12.00 -18.91 -1.60
CA ILE A 313 12.19 -20.06 -2.49
C ILE A 313 10.89 -20.85 -2.54
N ASN A 314 10.40 -21.16 -3.74
CA ASN A 314 9.20 -21.96 -3.94
C ASN A 314 9.53 -23.46 -4.02
N ASP A 315 8.49 -24.30 -4.14
CA ASP A 315 8.63 -25.76 -4.21
C ASP A 315 9.47 -26.27 -5.39
N TYR A 316 9.71 -25.44 -6.39
CA TYR A 316 10.56 -25.75 -7.55
C TYR A 316 11.97 -25.21 -7.43
N GLY A 317 12.33 -24.65 -6.25
CA GLY A 317 13.66 -24.08 -6.02
C GLY A 317 13.89 -22.73 -6.71
N ILE A 318 12.82 -22.06 -7.19
CA ILE A 318 12.91 -20.73 -7.81
C ILE A 318 12.82 -19.68 -6.73
N ASN A 319 13.71 -18.69 -6.79
CA ASN A 319 13.76 -17.60 -5.82
C ASN A 319 12.74 -16.50 -6.18
N LEU A 320 12.05 -15.95 -5.19
CA LEU A 320 11.17 -14.78 -5.37
C LEU A 320 11.95 -13.58 -5.93
N GLU A 321 13.20 -13.43 -5.56
CA GLU A 321 14.06 -12.35 -6.06
C GLU A 321 14.32 -12.45 -7.57
N ASP A 322 14.24 -13.63 -8.18
CA ASP A 322 14.34 -13.79 -9.64
C ASP A 322 13.14 -13.12 -10.35
N PHE A 323 11.93 -13.24 -9.81
CA PHE A 323 10.74 -12.53 -10.31
C PHE A 323 10.87 -11.02 -10.12
N VAL A 324 11.33 -10.59 -8.94
CA VAL A 324 11.56 -9.16 -8.65
C VAL A 324 12.59 -8.57 -9.61
N ASN A 325 13.68 -9.29 -9.88
CA ASN A 325 14.74 -8.84 -10.79
C ASN A 325 14.24 -8.81 -12.24
N ALA A 326 13.41 -9.77 -12.65
CA ALA A 326 12.77 -9.75 -13.97
C ALA A 326 11.90 -8.49 -14.15
N GLU A 327 11.03 -8.19 -13.17
CA GLU A 327 10.21 -6.97 -13.20
C GLU A 327 11.06 -5.70 -13.28
N LYS A 328 12.11 -5.61 -12.47
CA LYS A 328 13.04 -4.47 -12.47
C LYS A 328 13.76 -4.31 -13.82
N ASP A 329 14.25 -5.42 -14.41
CA ASP A 329 14.95 -5.40 -15.71
C ASP A 329 13.99 -4.95 -16.82
N ILE A 330 12.77 -5.53 -16.87
CA ILE A 330 11.75 -5.18 -17.85
C ILE A 330 11.37 -3.70 -17.71
N CYS A 331 11.07 -3.24 -16.49
CA CYS A 331 10.69 -1.86 -16.24
C CYS A 331 11.81 -0.88 -16.62
N ASN A 332 13.06 -1.21 -16.26
CA ASN A 332 14.22 -0.40 -16.65
C ASN A 332 14.37 -0.29 -18.16
N ARG A 333 14.28 -1.41 -18.88
CA ARG A 333 14.39 -1.43 -20.37
C ARG A 333 13.24 -0.68 -21.04
N MET A 334 12.06 -0.70 -20.45
CA MET A 334 10.87 -0.02 -20.94
C MET A 334 10.72 1.42 -20.43
N ASN A 335 11.65 1.92 -19.60
CA ASN A 335 11.58 3.23 -18.95
C ASN A 335 10.28 3.40 -18.13
N ILE A 336 9.98 2.41 -17.31
CA ILE A 336 8.88 2.36 -16.34
C ILE A 336 9.49 2.51 -14.95
N ASP A 337 8.85 3.30 -14.11
CA ASP A 337 9.32 3.49 -12.73
C ASP A 337 8.98 2.29 -11.85
N VAL A 338 9.84 2.03 -10.87
CA VAL A 338 9.69 0.91 -9.94
C VAL A 338 9.72 1.40 -8.49
N ILE A 339 8.74 0.99 -7.73
CA ILE A 339 8.76 1.02 -6.26
C ILE A 339 9.17 -0.38 -5.80
N ASP A 340 10.38 -0.51 -5.29
CA ASP A 340 10.95 -1.81 -4.88
C ASP A 340 10.38 -2.25 -3.53
N MET A 341 9.18 -2.81 -3.55
CA MET A 341 8.52 -3.30 -2.34
C MET A 341 9.25 -4.49 -1.70
N PHE A 342 10.03 -5.26 -2.47
CA PHE A 342 10.84 -6.33 -1.92
C PHE A 342 11.88 -5.82 -0.90
N THR A 343 12.44 -4.65 -1.17
CA THR A 343 13.40 -4.00 -0.27
C THR A 343 12.71 -3.12 0.78
N LEU A 344 11.65 -2.40 0.39
CA LEU A 344 11.02 -1.39 1.25
C LEU A 344 10.06 -1.96 2.29
N PHE A 345 9.44 -3.12 2.02
CA PHE A 345 8.49 -3.71 2.96
C PHE A 345 9.25 -4.34 4.14
N PRO A 346 9.03 -3.88 5.39
CA PRO A 346 9.93 -4.17 6.51
C PRO A 346 9.69 -5.52 7.18
N ILE A 347 9.18 -6.52 6.44
CA ILE A 347 8.89 -7.85 6.98
C ILE A 347 10.18 -8.62 7.32
N ASN A 348 10.18 -9.28 8.47
CA ASN A 348 11.22 -10.22 8.91
C ASN A 348 10.60 -11.34 9.75
N GLN A 349 11.42 -12.27 10.23
CA GLN A 349 10.97 -13.42 11.01
C GLN A 349 10.23 -13.03 12.31
N ASP A 350 10.63 -11.91 12.92
CA ASP A 350 10.13 -11.51 14.23
C ASP A 350 8.79 -10.75 14.10
N ASN A 351 8.63 -9.91 13.04
CA ASN A 351 7.47 -9.03 12.89
C ASN A 351 6.42 -9.51 11.86
N LYS A 352 6.60 -10.66 11.22
CA LYS A 352 5.74 -11.12 10.13
C LYS A 352 4.25 -11.16 10.47
N TYR A 353 3.88 -11.52 11.70
CA TYR A 353 2.49 -11.49 12.16
C TYR A 353 2.03 -10.13 12.66
N GLU A 354 2.96 -9.19 12.89
CA GLU A 354 2.59 -7.83 13.26
C GLU A 354 2.16 -7.01 12.04
N ILE A 355 2.68 -7.34 10.86
CA ILE A 355 2.43 -6.58 9.62
C ILE A 355 1.71 -7.38 8.53
N THR A 356 1.47 -8.67 8.75
CA THR A 356 0.68 -9.51 7.85
C THR A 356 -0.33 -10.36 8.62
N VAL A 357 -1.34 -10.87 7.93
CA VAL A 357 -2.34 -11.79 8.52
C VAL A 357 -1.90 -13.25 8.43
N ASP A 358 -1.09 -13.60 7.42
CA ASP A 358 -0.73 -14.99 7.09
C ASP A 358 0.69 -15.12 6.50
N CYS A 359 1.58 -14.20 6.83
CA CYS A 359 2.95 -14.07 6.34
C CYS A 359 3.08 -13.68 4.85
N LEU A 360 1.99 -13.48 4.16
CA LEU A 360 1.90 -13.05 2.76
C LEU A 360 1.06 -11.77 2.61
N HIS A 361 -0.16 -11.78 3.11
CA HIS A 361 -1.09 -10.68 2.95
C HIS A 361 -0.90 -9.64 4.05
N PRO A 362 -0.66 -8.38 3.71
CA PRO A 362 -0.56 -7.31 4.69
C PRO A 362 -1.83 -7.18 5.51
N ASN A 363 -1.70 -6.90 6.79
CA ASN A 363 -2.77 -6.39 7.63
C ASN A 363 -2.81 -4.85 7.57
N ASP A 364 -3.61 -4.20 8.40
CA ASP A 364 -3.73 -2.74 8.42
C ASP A 364 -2.36 -2.04 8.55
N THR A 365 -1.47 -2.54 9.40
CA THR A 365 -0.10 -2.04 9.57
C THR A 365 0.75 -2.25 8.32
N GLY A 366 0.67 -3.43 7.71
CA GLY A 366 1.38 -3.72 6.46
C GLY A 366 0.92 -2.84 5.30
N TYR A 367 -0.37 -2.56 5.21
CA TYR A 367 -0.89 -1.64 4.19
C TYR A 367 -0.41 -0.20 4.37
N ALA A 368 -0.16 0.24 5.60
CA ALA A 368 0.42 1.56 5.83
C ALA A 368 1.86 1.68 5.26
N PHE A 369 2.64 0.60 5.26
CA PHE A 369 3.96 0.60 4.60
C PHE A 369 3.87 0.68 3.08
N ILE A 370 2.87 0.03 2.46
CA ILE A 370 2.63 0.16 1.02
C ILE A 370 2.21 1.60 0.69
N GLU A 371 1.29 2.16 1.48
CA GLU A 371 0.88 3.57 1.35
C GLU A 371 2.08 4.50 1.41
N LYS A 372 2.95 4.33 2.42
CA LYS A 372 4.14 5.15 2.58
C LYS A 372 5.08 5.08 1.37
N ALA A 373 5.35 3.89 0.87
CA ALA A 373 6.23 3.71 -0.28
C ALA A 373 5.68 4.43 -1.52
N ILE A 374 4.37 4.34 -1.77
CA ILE A 374 3.71 5.05 -2.87
C ILE A 374 3.75 6.56 -2.64
N TRP A 375 3.50 7.02 -1.41
CA TRP A 375 3.52 8.44 -1.07
C TRP A 375 4.91 9.05 -1.21
N ASP A 376 5.96 8.38 -0.73
CA ASP A 376 7.34 8.82 -0.87
C ASP A 376 7.72 8.98 -2.36
N TYR A 377 7.33 8.02 -3.20
CA TYR A 377 7.51 8.08 -4.63
C TYR A 377 6.77 9.28 -5.26
N LEU A 378 5.50 9.46 -4.96
CA LEU A 378 4.68 10.53 -5.52
C LEU A 378 5.15 11.92 -5.05
N LYS A 379 5.64 12.04 -3.83
CA LYS A 379 6.20 13.30 -3.31
C LYS A 379 7.50 13.66 -4.00
N GLN A 380 8.36 12.70 -4.31
CA GLN A 380 9.58 12.92 -5.11
C GLN A 380 9.21 13.37 -6.53
N GLU A 381 8.22 12.76 -7.15
CA GLU A 381 7.71 13.16 -8.48
C GLU A 381 7.16 14.60 -8.46
N LYS A 382 6.36 14.96 -7.45
CA LYS A 382 5.82 16.30 -7.29
C LYS A 382 6.93 17.37 -7.14
N ASN A 383 8.01 17.01 -6.46
CA ASN A 383 9.14 17.92 -6.19
C ASN A 383 10.20 17.92 -7.30
N SER A 384 10.16 16.94 -8.20
CA SER A 384 11.10 16.88 -9.33
C SER A 384 10.75 17.97 -10.34
N THR A 385 11.61 18.97 -10.46
CA THR A 385 11.52 20.04 -11.45
C THR A 385 11.86 19.53 -12.86
N GLY A 386 11.20 18.53 -13.37
CA GLY A 386 11.20 18.13 -14.77
C GLY A 386 12.52 17.68 -15.42
N ILE A 387 13.66 17.77 -14.75
CA ILE A 387 14.96 17.35 -15.25
C ILE A 387 15.38 16.06 -14.55
N ARG A 388 14.95 14.93 -15.09
CA ARG A 388 15.53 13.64 -14.69
C ARG A 388 16.94 13.55 -15.28
N PRO A 389 17.95 13.11 -14.49
CA PRO A 389 19.19 12.68 -15.09
C PRO A 389 18.87 11.46 -15.98
N VAL A 390 18.89 11.63 -17.28
CA VAL A 390 18.85 10.52 -18.21
C VAL A 390 20.14 9.74 -17.97
N ILE A 391 20.07 8.63 -17.24
CA ILE A 391 21.15 7.65 -17.22
C ILE A 391 21.23 7.11 -18.64
N LYS A 392 22.11 7.71 -19.41
CA LYS A 392 22.46 7.24 -20.75
C LYS A 392 23.27 5.96 -20.60
N ASN A 393 22.58 4.83 -20.47
CA ASN A 393 23.22 3.58 -20.82
C ASN A 393 23.56 3.65 -22.31
N LYS A 394 24.84 3.63 -22.61
CA LYS A 394 25.33 3.48 -23.98
C LYS A 394 25.01 2.07 -24.47
N GLU A 395 23.75 1.80 -24.76
CA GLU A 395 23.38 0.58 -25.50
C GLU A 395 23.86 0.71 -26.95
N LYS A 396 24.51 -0.33 -27.42
CA LYS A 396 24.85 -0.46 -28.86
C LYS A 396 23.55 -0.52 -29.65
N ASN A 397 23.28 0.54 -30.40
CA ASN A 397 22.15 0.66 -31.30
C ASN A 397 22.23 -0.42 -32.40
N ASN A 398 21.39 -1.44 -32.32
CA ASN A 398 21.33 -2.48 -33.36
C ASN A 398 20.55 -2.07 -34.60
N GLY A 399 19.99 -0.87 -34.64
CA GLY A 399 19.36 -0.30 -35.87
C GLY A 399 18.15 -1.07 -36.42
N LYS A 400 17.62 -2.05 -35.71
CA LYS A 400 16.46 -2.82 -36.14
C LYS A 400 15.20 -1.94 -36.16
N ILE A 401 14.41 -2.04 -37.21
CA ILE A 401 13.20 -1.26 -37.45
C ILE A 401 12.00 -2.21 -37.40
N TYR A 402 10.97 -1.82 -36.67
CA TYR A 402 9.74 -2.60 -36.52
C TYR A 402 8.54 -1.77 -36.98
N ASN A 403 7.55 -2.41 -37.57
CA ASN A 403 6.25 -1.79 -37.86
C ASN A 403 5.39 -1.73 -36.57
N LEU A 404 4.18 -1.17 -36.66
CA LEU A 404 3.27 -1.07 -35.52
C LEU A 404 2.82 -2.42 -34.92
N ASN A 405 2.92 -3.50 -35.70
CA ASN A 405 2.61 -4.84 -35.28
C ASN A 405 3.83 -5.57 -34.67
N GLY A 406 4.92 -4.87 -34.41
CA GLY A 406 6.15 -5.45 -33.87
C GLY A 406 6.96 -6.28 -34.88
N ILE A 407 6.57 -6.33 -36.17
CA ILE A 407 7.27 -7.12 -37.19
C ILE A 407 8.47 -6.32 -37.70
N MET A 408 9.65 -6.94 -37.69
CA MET A 408 10.87 -6.33 -38.24
C MET A 408 10.70 -5.98 -39.70
N THR A 409 11.01 -4.77 -40.09
CA THR A 409 10.87 -4.27 -41.46
C THR A 409 12.09 -3.48 -41.91
N ASN A 410 12.40 -3.58 -43.17
CA ASN A 410 13.43 -2.75 -43.78
C ASN A 410 12.86 -1.45 -44.41
N LYS A 411 11.54 -1.26 -44.39
CA LYS A 411 10.87 -0.08 -44.95
C LYS A 411 10.71 0.99 -43.88
N LYS A 412 11.08 2.23 -44.23
CA LYS A 412 10.91 3.42 -43.39
C LYS A 412 9.72 4.27 -43.87
N GLU A 413 8.64 3.66 -44.32
CA GLU A 413 7.42 4.35 -44.77
C GLU A 413 6.27 4.08 -43.77
N GLY A 414 5.44 5.07 -43.53
CA GLY A 414 4.36 4.98 -42.56
C GLY A 414 4.84 5.10 -41.10
N ILE A 415 4.24 4.33 -40.22
CA ILE A 415 4.59 4.33 -38.78
C ILE A 415 5.51 3.14 -38.50
N TYR A 416 6.67 3.42 -37.93
CA TYR A 416 7.64 2.38 -37.56
C TYR A 416 8.36 2.71 -36.26
N ILE A 417 8.94 1.69 -35.63
CA ILE A 417 9.65 1.78 -34.36
C ILE A 417 11.14 1.49 -34.61
N VAL A 418 12.01 2.40 -34.19
CA VAL A 418 13.46 2.20 -34.18
C VAL A 418 13.96 2.50 -32.77
N ASN A 419 14.70 1.58 -32.19
CA ASN A 419 15.24 1.76 -30.84
C ASN A 419 14.16 2.18 -29.84
N ARG A 420 12.99 1.53 -29.90
CA ARG A 420 11.84 1.79 -29.06
C ARG A 420 11.21 3.19 -29.21
N LYS A 421 11.55 3.93 -30.24
CA LYS A 421 10.91 5.22 -30.54
C LYS A 421 10.04 5.08 -31.79
N LYS A 422 8.82 5.57 -31.68
CA LYS A 422 7.86 5.62 -32.77
C LYS A 422 8.22 6.76 -33.72
N TYR A 423 8.27 6.47 -35.01
CA TYR A 423 8.49 7.43 -36.07
C TYR A 423 7.33 7.38 -37.07
N ILE A 424 6.95 8.53 -37.57
CA ILE A 424 5.99 8.68 -38.67
C ILE A 424 6.74 9.32 -39.82
N ARG A 425 6.71 8.70 -40.99
CA ARG A 425 7.27 9.26 -42.21
C ARG A 425 6.20 9.17 -43.28
N ASN A 426 5.83 10.35 -43.81
CA ASN A 426 4.92 10.51 -44.96
C ASN A 426 5.61 10.14 -46.22
#